data_7bfc20ef37750403d5290ceaa312bf33
#
_entry.id   7bfc20ef37750403d5290ceaa312bf33
#
_cell.length_a   1.000
_cell.length_b   1.000
_cell.length_c   1.000
_cell.angle_alpha   90.00
_cell.angle_beta   90.00
_cell.angle_gamma   90.00
#
_symmetry.space_group_name_H-M   'P 1'
#
loop_
_entity.id
_entity.type
_entity.pdbx_description
1 polymer ?
#
loop_
_entity_poly.entity_id
_entity_poly.type
_entity_poly.pdbx_seq_one_letter_code
_entity_poly.pdbx_strand_id
1 'polypeptide(L)'
;GAAAEQWVLDALAQKKKIMGFGHRVYKALDPRAKYLKTFAERIADETGNQDLFVLSTTIQDVMDREVGAKGIHPNVDFYSATTYFSLGLAIDLFTPVFAMSRNAGWAAHTLEQHQDNRLIRPRCQYTGEHGAPYVPIDQR
;
A
#
# COMPACT_ATOMS: atom_id res chain seq x y z
N GLY A 1 -14.66 18.45 -0.39
CA GLY A 1 -14.39 18.27 1.05
C GLY A 1 -15.49 17.48 1.75
N ALA A 2 -16.67 18.06 1.97
CA ALA A 2 -17.71 17.45 2.82
C ALA A 2 -18.17 16.05 2.38
N ALA A 3 -18.30 15.80 1.09
CA ALA A 3 -18.68 14.47 0.58
C ALA A 3 -17.61 13.41 0.85
N ALA A 4 -16.33 13.77 0.77
CA ALA A 4 -15.23 12.86 1.09
C ALA A 4 -15.17 12.54 2.58
N GLU A 5 -15.36 13.54 3.43
CA GLU A 5 -15.44 13.35 4.87
C GLU A 5 -16.58 12.40 5.24
N GLN A 6 -17.78 12.64 4.71
CA GLN A 6 -18.93 11.77 4.97
C GLN A 6 -18.68 10.33 4.51
N TRP A 7 -18.07 10.16 3.34
CA TRP A 7 -17.73 8.84 2.82
C TRP A 7 -16.77 8.08 3.75
N VAL A 8 -15.74 8.77 4.28
CA VAL A 8 -14.79 8.15 5.23
C VAL A 8 -15.51 7.74 6.52
N LEU A 9 -16.35 8.63 7.07
CA LEU A 9 -17.11 8.33 8.30
C LEU A 9 -18.04 7.13 8.12
N ASP A 10 -18.76 7.07 7.01
CA ASP A 10 -19.66 5.96 6.69
C ASP A 10 -18.88 4.64 6.51
N ALA A 11 -17.72 4.70 5.85
CA ALA A 11 -16.87 3.52 5.70
C ALA A 11 -16.34 3.00 7.04
N LEU A 12 -15.89 3.90 7.92
CA LEU A 12 -15.44 3.56 9.27
C LEU A 12 -16.57 2.99 10.14
N ALA A 13 -17.77 3.58 10.08
CA ALA A 13 -18.95 3.08 10.79
C ALA A 13 -19.32 1.65 10.34
N GLN A 14 -19.15 1.35 9.07
CA GLN A 14 -19.34 0.00 8.49
C GLN A 14 -18.14 -0.94 8.71
N LYS A 15 -17.10 -0.50 9.43
CA LYS A 15 -15.84 -1.25 9.65
C LYS A 15 -15.13 -1.64 8.33
N LYS A 16 -15.35 -0.89 7.27
CA LYS A 16 -14.66 -1.06 6.00
C LYS A 16 -13.23 -0.55 6.10
N LYS A 17 -12.30 -1.26 5.48
CA LYS A 17 -10.91 -0.80 5.36
C LYS A 17 -10.84 0.30 4.30
N ILE A 18 -10.16 1.39 4.64
CA ILE A 18 -9.79 2.42 3.68
C ILE A 18 -8.38 2.10 3.20
N MET A 19 -8.25 1.89 1.88
CA MET A 19 -6.99 1.52 1.27
C MET A 19 -5.99 2.67 1.36
N GLY A 20 -4.70 2.36 1.43
CA GLY A 20 -3.65 3.36 1.63
C GLY A 20 -3.40 3.74 3.09
N PHE A 21 -4.11 3.13 4.06
CA PHE A 21 -3.94 3.37 5.49
C PHE A 21 -3.53 2.11 6.24
N GLY A 22 -2.68 2.32 7.25
CA GLY A 22 -2.14 1.24 8.08
C GLY A 22 -0.94 0.53 7.44
N HIS A 23 -0.11 -0.09 8.28
CA HIS A 23 1.07 -0.83 7.86
C HIS A 23 1.29 -2.04 8.76
N ARG A 24 1.83 -3.12 8.20
CA ARG A 24 2.10 -4.33 9.01
C ARG A 24 3.22 -4.11 10.02
N VAL A 25 4.23 -3.33 9.67
CA VAL A 25 5.42 -3.06 10.49
C VAL A 25 5.32 -1.73 11.21
N TYR A 26 5.10 -0.64 10.48
CA TYR A 26 5.02 0.70 11.06
C TYR A 26 3.72 0.86 11.87
N LYS A 27 3.87 1.33 13.12
CA LYS A 27 2.76 1.73 14.01
C LYS A 27 2.66 3.24 14.18
N ALA A 28 3.55 3.96 13.49
CA ALA A 28 3.57 5.41 13.33
C ALA A 28 3.47 5.75 11.85
N LEU A 29 3.48 7.04 11.54
CA LEU A 29 3.48 7.52 10.15
C LEU A 29 4.64 6.90 9.37
N ASP A 30 4.33 6.31 8.22
CA ASP A 30 5.32 5.80 7.27
C ASP A 30 6.24 6.97 6.82
N PRO A 31 7.57 6.89 7.04
CA PRO A 31 8.48 7.97 6.67
C PRO A 31 8.45 8.31 5.19
N ARG A 32 8.10 7.36 4.32
CA ARG A 32 7.97 7.56 2.88
C ARG A 32 6.73 8.39 2.52
N ALA A 33 5.64 8.24 3.27
CA ALA A 33 4.40 8.97 3.04
C ALA A 33 4.58 10.48 3.13
N LYS A 34 5.47 10.95 4.03
CA LYS A 34 5.81 12.37 4.15
C LYS A 34 6.39 12.94 2.85
N TYR A 35 7.37 12.24 2.27
CA TYR A 35 8.00 12.68 1.02
C TYR A 35 7.04 12.60 -0.16
N LEU A 36 6.26 11.52 -0.24
CA LEU A 36 5.26 11.34 -1.29
C LEU A 36 4.16 12.40 -1.23
N LYS A 37 3.75 12.84 -0.04
CA LYS A 37 2.80 13.95 0.12
C LYS A 37 3.33 15.23 -0.53
N THR A 38 4.59 15.57 -0.28
CA THR A 38 5.23 16.76 -0.89
C THR A 38 5.32 16.63 -2.41
N PHE A 39 5.64 15.44 -2.93
CA PHE A 39 5.65 15.22 -4.37
C PHE A 39 4.24 15.28 -4.98
N ALA A 40 3.24 14.69 -4.30
CA ALA A 40 1.85 14.72 -4.75
C ALA A 40 1.33 16.16 -4.86
N GLU A 41 1.63 17.00 -3.88
CA GLU A 41 1.28 18.43 -3.87
C GLU A 41 1.88 19.15 -5.09
N ARG A 42 3.21 19.06 -5.23
CA ARG A 42 3.93 19.74 -6.31
C ARG A 42 3.45 19.29 -7.70
N ILE A 43 3.31 17.98 -7.92
CA ILE A 43 2.89 17.44 -9.20
C ILE A 43 1.43 17.79 -9.48
N ALA A 44 0.57 17.80 -8.48
CA ALA A 44 -0.82 18.25 -8.63
C ALA A 44 -0.88 19.71 -9.08
N ASP A 45 -0.05 20.59 -8.52
CA ASP A 45 0.06 21.98 -8.93
C ASP A 45 0.54 22.11 -10.38
N GLU A 46 1.60 21.38 -10.75
CA GLU A 46 2.18 21.43 -12.11
C GLU A 46 1.26 20.85 -13.18
N THR A 47 0.37 19.93 -12.81
CA THR A 47 -0.51 19.20 -13.75
C THR A 47 -1.98 19.63 -13.69
N GLY A 48 -2.35 20.55 -12.81
CA GLY A 48 -3.73 21.02 -12.64
C GLY A 48 -4.65 20.02 -11.92
N ASN A 49 -4.09 19.08 -11.16
CA ASN A 49 -4.83 18.05 -10.41
C ASN A 49 -4.98 18.40 -8.91
N GLN A 50 -5.01 19.68 -8.55
CA GLN A 50 -5.12 20.13 -7.17
C GLN A 50 -6.34 19.59 -6.44
N ASP A 51 -7.48 19.45 -7.13
CA ASP A 51 -8.69 18.87 -6.55
C ASP A 51 -8.46 17.45 -6.02
N LEU A 52 -7.65 16.65 -6.72
CA LEU A 52 -7.29 15.30 -6.27
C LEU A 52 -6.38 15.33 -5.03
N PHE A 53 -5.44 16.27 -4.98
CA PHE A 53 -4.60 16.44 -3.81
C PHE A 53 -5.39 16.92 -2.58
N VAL A 54 -6.29 17.89 -2.77
CA VAL A 54 -7.22 18.37 -1.72
C VAL A 54 -8.12 17.23 -1.24
N LEU A 55 -8.62 16.39 -2.15
CA LEU A 55 -9.39 15.19 -1.77
C LEU A 55 -8.56 14.25 -0.89
N SER A 56 -7.32 13.98 -1.29
CA SER A 56 -6.41 13.10 -0.54
C SER A 56 -6.10 13.65 0.85
N THR A 57 -5.81 14.94 0.98
CA THR A 57 -5.55 15.57 2.28
C THR A 57 -6.79 15.56 3.16
N THR A 58 -7.97 15.83 2.61
CA THR A 58 -9.24 15.73 3.35
C THR A 58 -9.45 14.33 3.92
N ILE A 59 -9.22 13.29 3.12
CA ILE A 59 -9.33 11.90 3.59
C ILE A 59 -8.30 11.63 4.69
N GLN A 60 -7.06 12.07 4.52
CA GLN A 60 -6.03 11.92 5.55
C GLN A 60 -6.44 12.58 6.87
N ASP A 61 -6.90 13.83 6.83
CA ASP A 61 -7.26 14.60 8.04
C ASP A 61 -8.40 13.93 8.82
N VAL A 62 -9.40 13.40 8.12
CA VAL A 62 -10.50 12.64 8.73
C VAL A 62 -9.97 11.35 9.37
N MET A 63 -9.14 10.60 8.66
CA MET A 63 -8.55 9.36 9.16
C MET A 63 -7.65 9.61 10.37
N ASP A 64 -6.82 10.64 10.35
CA ASP A 64 -5.96 11.00 11.48
C ASP A 64 -6.79 11.39 12.72
N ARG A 65 -7.90 12.08 12.53
CA ARG A 65 -8.85 12.44 13.60
C ARG A 65 -9.54 11.22 14.19
N GLU A 66 -10.05 10.32 13.37
CA GLU A 66 -10.92 9.22 13.79
C GLU A 66 -10.14 7.97 14.27
N VAL A 67 -9.01 7.70 13.64
CA VAL A 67 -8.26 6.45 13.89
C VAL A 67 -6.76 6.62 14.07
N GLY A 68 -6.23 7.84 13.96
CA GLY A 68 -4.80 8.12 14.13
C GLY A 68 -4.27 7.66 15.49
N ALA A 69 -5.03 7.86 16.56
CA ALA A 69 -4.67 7.39 17.90
C ALA A 69 -4.52 5.86 18.01
N LYS A 70 -5.06 5.09 17.04
CA LYS A 70 -4.91 3.65 16.93
C LYS A 70 -3.67 3.24 16.13
N GLY A 71 -2.82 4.19 15.71
CA GLY A 71 -1.64 3.95 14.87
C GLY A 71 -1.98 3.64 13.41
N ILE A 72 -3.14 4.09 12.92
CA ILE A 72 -3.57 3.92 11.52
C ILE A 72 -3.32 5.22 10.79
N HIS A 73 -2.20 5.28 10.08
CA HIS A 73 -1.73 6.44 9.32
C HIS A 73 -1.57 6.10 7.83
N PRO A 74 -1.45 7.11 6.95
CA PRO A 74 -1.15 6.88 5.54
C PRO A 74 0.11 6.03 5.36
N ASN A 75 0.03 5.05 4.48
CA ASN A 75 1.18 4.27 4.03
C ASN A 75 1.71 4.79 2.68
N VAL A 76 2.70 4.10 2.11
CA VAL A 76 3.33 4.50 0.83
C VAL A 76 2.34 4.58 -0.32
N ASP A 77 1.30 3.74 -0.34
CA ASP A 77 0.38 3.63 -1.48
C ASP A 77 -0.57 4.83 -1.57
N PHE A 78 -0.88 5.48 -0.45
CA PHE A 78 -1.87 6.54 -0.41
C PHE A 78 -1.49 7.73 -1.30
N TYR A 79 -0.33 8.33 -1.07
CA TYR A 79 0.14 9.46 -1.87
C TYR A 79 0.83 9.05 -3.18
N SER A 80 1.34 7.83 -3.30
CA SER A 80 1.84 7.35 -4.59
C SER A 80 0.72 7.23 -5.61
N ALA A 81 -0.49 6.83 -5.20
CA ALA A 81 -1.65 6.80 -6.09
C ALA A 81 -1.98 8.18 -6.65
N THR A 82 -2.06 9.21 -5.79
CA THR A 82 -2.29 10.60 -6.21
C THR A 82 -1.19 11.08 -7.15
N THR A 83 0.07 10.80 -6.82
CA THR A 83 1.24 11.17 -7.63
C THR A 83 1.19 10.52 -9.01
N TYR A 84 0.99 9.22 -9.08
CA TYR A 84 0.98 8.48 -10.37
C TYR A 84 -0.18 8.91 -11.26
N PHE A 85 -1.35 9.11 -10.66
CA PHE A 85 -2.50 9.61 -11.42
C PHE A 85 -2.22 11.00 -12.01
N SER A 86 -1.67 11.90 -11.23
CA SER A 86 -1.33 13.26 -11.68
C SER A 86 -0.24 13.27 -12.74
N LEU A 87 0.65 12.28 -12.75
CA LEU A 87 1.64 12.07 -13.83
C LEU A 87 1.04 11.44 -15.09
N GLY A 88 -0.26 11.13 -15.12
CA GLY A 88 -0.93 10.53 -16.26
C GLY A 88 -0.67 9.04 -16.45
N LEU A 89 -0.15 8.35 -15.42
CA LEU A 89 0.01 6.90 -15.48
C LEU A 89 -1.35 6.19 -15.40
N ALA A 90 -1.54 5.18 -16.24
CA ALA A 90 -2.70 4.33 -16.15
C ALA A 90 -2.71 3.56 -14.81
N ILE A 91 -3.89 3.41 -14.21
CA ILE A 91 -4.05 2.78 -12.87
C ILE A 91 -3.44 1.36 -12.86
N ASP A 92 -3.59 0.61 -13.94
CA ASP A 92 -3.04 -0.74 -14.08
C ASP A 92 -1.51 -0.79 -13.99
N LEU A 93 -0.84 0.34 -14.19
CA LEU A 93 0.62 0.45 -14.10
C LEU A 93 1.13 0.79 -12.69
N PHE A 94 0.28 1.13 -11.73
CA PHE A 94 0.72 1.55 -10.39
C PHE A 94 1.51 0.45 -9.68
N THR A 95 1.01 -0.79 -9.70
CA THR A 95 1.72 -1.94 -9.12
C THR A 95 3.01 -2.28 -9.88
N PRO A 96 3.02 -2.35 -11.22
CA PRO A 96 4.28 -2.49 -11.99
C PRO A 96 5.33 -1.42 -11.68
N VAL A 97 4.95 -0.15 -11.59
CA VAL A 97 5.88 0.94 -11.23
C VAL A 97 6.44 0.75 -9.82
N PHE A 98 5.61 0.35 -8.88
CA PHE A 98 6.06 0.01 -7.53
C PHE A 98 7.05 -1.16 -7.54
N ALA A 99 6.79 -2.20 -8.31
CA ALA A 99 7.68 -3.35 -8.45
C ALA A 99 9.03 -2.96 -9.08
N MET A 100 9.03 -2.09 -10.09
CA MET A 100 10.27 -1.53 -10.67
C MET A 100 11.10 -0.82 -9.60
N SER A 101 10.50 0.02 -8.79
CA SER A 101 11.18 0.72 -7.70
C SER A 101 11.75 -0.25 -6.65
N ARG A 102 11.09 -1.38 -6.43
CA ARG A 102 11.51 -2.42 -5.48
C ARG A 102 12.71 -3.23 -5.97
N ASN A 103 13.02 -3.24 -7.27
CA ASN A 103 14.16 -3.99 -7.81
C ASN A 103 15.49 -3.61 -7.15
N ALA A 104 15.71 -2.34 -6.81
CA ALA A 104 16.90 -1.91 -6.09
C ALA A 104 17.02 -2.59 -4.72
N GLY A 105 15.89 -2.69 -3.97
CA GLY A 105 15.86 -3.36 -2.68
C GLY A 105 16.06 -4.88 -2.80
N TRP A 106 15.47 -5.52 -3.81
CA TRP A 106 15.68 -6.94 -4.06
C TRP A 106 17.13 -7.24 -4.44
N ALA A 107 17.74 -6.41 -5.30
CA ALA A 107 19.15 -6.55 -5.65
C ALA A 107 20.05 -6.39 -4.41
N ALA A 108 19.82 -5.41 -3.56
CA ALA A 108 20.56 -5.22 -2.33
C ALA A 108 20.48 -6.44 -1.42
N HIS A 109 19.27 -6.95 -1.15
CA HIS A 109 19.09 -8.14 -0.32
C HIS A 109 19.69 -9.40 -0.93
N THR A 110 19.65 -9.54 -2.26
CA THR A 110 20.30 -10.65 -2.96
C THR A 110 21.81 -10.60 -2.77
N LEU A 111 22.42 -9.41 -2.92
CA LEU A 111 23.86 -9.23 -2.71
C LEU A 111 24.26 -9.51 -1.26
N GLU A 112 23.51 -9.04 -0.27
CA GLU A 112 23.74 -9.35 1.15
C GLU A 112 23.67 -10.86 1.40
N GLN A 113 22.64 -11.53 0.86
CA GLN A 113 22.50 -12.99 1.02
C GLN A 113 23.68 -13.74 0.41
N HIS A 114 24.20 -13.30 -0.74
CA HIS A 114 25.33 -13.94 -1.40
C HIS A 114 26.67 -13.79 -0.64
N GLN A 115 26.83 -12.75 0.20
CA GLN A 115 28.04 -12.54 0.99
C GLN A 115 28.24 -13.59 2.08
N ASP A 116 27.15 -14.07 2.69
CA ASP A 116 27.14 -15.14 3.70
C ASP A 116 25.96 -16.08 3.41
N ASN A 117 26.05 -16.77 2.28
CA ASN A 117 24.93 -17.56 1.77
C ASN A 117 24.78 -18.90 2.50
N ARG A 118 23.57 -19.15 2.98
CA ARG A 118 23.16 -20.44 3.49
C ARG A 118 21.73 -20.76 3.09
N LEU A 119 21.40 -22.05 3.02
CA LEU A 119 20.05 -22.48 2.70
C LEU A 119 19.04 -22.00 3.75
N ILE A 120 18.09 -21.19 3.32
CA ILE A 120 16.93 -20.77 4.12
C ILE A 120 15.77 -21.70 3.78
N ARG A 121 15.51 -22.66 4.65
CA ARG A 121 14.42 -23.65 4.48
C ARG A 121 13.61 -23.75 5.76
N PRO A 122 12.56 -22.94 5.93
CA PRO A 122 11.68 -23.04 7.08
C PRO A 122 11.08 -24.44 7.18
N ARG A 123 11.02 -24.99 8.38
CA ARG A 123 10.25 -26.21 8.65
C ARG A 123 8.80 -25.81 8.88
N CYS A 124 7.88 -26.60 8.34
CA CYS A 124 6.46 -26.44 8.58
C CYS A 124 5.83 -27.83 8.87
N GLN A 125 4.73 -27.79 9.60
CA GLN A 125 3.88 -28.98 9.80
C GLN A 125 2.79 -28.94 8.74
N TYR A 126 2.68 -30.00 7.96
CA TYR A 126 1.55 -30.15 7.05
C TYR A 126 0.28 -30.44 7.86
N THR A 127 -0.77 -29.64 7.62
CA THR A 127 -2.05 -29.72 8.32
C THR A 127 -3.20 -30.20 7.41
N GLY A 128 -2.91 -30.52 6.16
CA GLY A 128 -3.88 -31.05 5.23
C GLY A 128 -4.09 -32.57 5.39
N GLU A 129 -4.93 -33.13 4.55
CA GLU A 129 -5.24 -34.57 4.52
C GLU A 129 -4.00 -35.36 4.08
N HIS A 130 -3.59 -36.36 4.89
CA HIS A 130 -2.50 -37.25 4.57
C HIS A 130 -3.01 -38.44 3.75
N GLY A 131 -2.31 -38.78 2.67
CA GLY A 131 -2.66 -39.92 1.85
C GLY A 131 -3.87 -39.71 0.93
N ALA A 132 -4.25 -38.45 0.70
CA ALA A 132 -5.29 -38.11 -0.24
C ALA A 132 -5.00 -38.74 -1.62
N PRO A 133 -5.96 -39.47 -2.23
CA PRO A 133 -5.75 -40.09 -3.53
C PRO A 133 -5.58 -39.02 -4.62
N TYR A 134 -4.72 -39.29 -5.58
CA TYR A 134 -4.64 -38.47 -6.77
C TYR A 134 -5.91 -38.58 -7.59
N VAL A 135 -6.59 -37.49 -7.84
CA VAL A 135 -7.76 -37.40 -8.73
C VAL A 135 -7.31 -36.73 -10.03
N PRO A 136 -7.43 -37.40 -11.20
CA PRO A 136 -7.15 -36.81 -12.49
C PRO A 136 -7.98 -35.56 -12.75
N ILE A 137 -7.46 -34.63 -13.59
CA ILE A 137 -8.09 -33.32 -13.80
C ILE A 137 -9.49 -33.40 -14.40
N ASP A 138 -9.72 -34.42 -15.21
CA ASP A 138 -11.02 -34.75 -15.85
C ASP A 138 -12.05 -35.37 -14.89
N GLN A 139 -11.64 -35.69 -13.66
CA GLN A 139 -12.49 -36.27 -12.60
C GLN A 139 -12.64 -35.36 -11.38
N ARG A 140 -12.17 -34.11 -11.46
CA ARG A 140 -12.24 -33.10 -10.38
C ARG A 140 -13.48 -32.24 -10.44
#